data_a7d22831363faa61f91b94ce28e4a116
#
_entry.id   a7d22831363faa61f91b94ce28e4a116
#
_cell.length_a   1.000
_cell.length_b   1.000
_cell.length_c   1.000
_cell.angle_alpha   90.00
_cell.angle_beta   90.00
_cell.angle_gamma   90.00
#
_symmetry.space_group_name_H-M   'P 1'
#
loop_
_entity.id
_entity.type
_entity.pdbx_description
1 polymer ?
#
loop_
_entity_poly.entity_id
_entity_poly.type
_entity_poly.pdbx_seq_one_letter_code
_entity_poly.pdbx_strand_id
1 'polypeptide(L)'
;MNSAMENRSYRAVCFDLDGTLLPMELEDFLGSYFKALAPCIIRHGVSAEDYQAGLNGGIKAMMKHDDDRTNDALFWETFYAHVDPDMADWTSVFLDFYENDFGHIGDDMPANPAAARAVNALRAKGYPLALTTMPVFPLRAVTWRVEWAGVDPAAFARITTFDNSTSVKPKLAYFAENLAALGLRGEDVLMVGNNTREDLSFMQLGADAYLVTDCLIDPVEFDLESVRHGSLEQFADWVEALPDCENPATDIRPGLIPVEERDAVLASYLDEEARAEDAAAGAAHLGAYDNVADAGVED
;
A
#
# COMPACT_ATOMS: atom_id res chain seq x y z
N MET A 1 8.04 25.12 6.32
CA MET A 1 8.44 23.78 6.86
C MET A 1 8.02 23.71 8.32
N ASN A 2 7.14 22.80 8.64
CA ASN A 2 6.56 22.72 9.98
C ASN A 2 7.57 22.03 10.91
N SER A 3 7.97 22.64 12.02
CA SER A 3 9.02 22.14 12.93
C SER A 3 8.69 20.79 13.60
N ALA A 4 7.47 20.31 13.46
CA ALA A 4 7.03 19.00 13.94
C ALA A 4 7.52 17.82 13.06
N MET A 5 8.00 18.11 11.84
CA MET A 5 8.46 17.09 10.87
C MET A 5 9.98 16.79 10.98
N GLU A 6 10.73 17.55 11.78
CA GLU A 6 12.21 17.48 11.77
C GLU A 6 12.83 16.41 12.66
N ASN A 7 12.06 15.72 13.54
CA ASN A 7 12.64 14.80 14.55
C ASN A 7 11.92 13.44 14.66
N ARG A 8 11.22 12.98 13.61
CA ARG A 8 10.56 11.67 13.66
C ARG A 8 11.57 10.57 13.33
N SER A 9 11.73 9.59 14.21
CA SER A 9 12.53 8.40 13.95
C SER A 9 11.61 7.29 13.49
N TYR A 10 11.90 6.69 12.33
CA TYR A 10 11.14 5.58 11.81
C TYR A 10 11.80 4.25 12.19
N ARG A 11 10.98 3.21 12.35
CA ARG A 11 11.43 1.85 12.63
C ARG A 11 11.26 0.92 11.44
N ALA A 12 10.48 1.34 10.45
CA ALA A 12 10.34 0.71 9.14
C ALA A 12 9.90 1.74 8.10
N VAL A 13 10.15 1.42 6.81
CA VAL A 13 9.66 2.21 5.67
C VAL A 13 8.79 1.32 4.78
N CYS A 14 7.57 1.77 4.51
CA CYS A 14 6.62 1.16 3.60
C CYS A 14 6.65 1.88 2.26
N PHE A 15 6.73 1.12 1.17
CA PHE A 15 6.72 1.66 -0.18
C PHE A 15 5.49 1.20 -0.95
N ASP A 16 4.88 2.09 -1.68
CA ASP A 16 4.12 1.74 -2.86
C ASP A 16 5.07 1.42 -4.02
N LEU A 17 4.55 0.80 -5.08
CA LEU A 17 5.35 0.36 -6.22
C LEU A 17 5.05 1.17 -7.49
N ASP A 18 3.81 1.05 -7.97
CA ASP A 18 3.40 1.51 -9.29
C ASP A 18 3.19 3.03 -9.30
N GLY A 19 3.99 3.77 -10.07
CA GLY A 19 4.03 5.24 -10.03
C GLY A 19 4.92 5.80 -8.92
N THR A 20 5.41 4.97 -7.99
CA THR A 20 6.31 5.35 -6.89
C THR A 20 7.76 4.93 -7.18
N LEU A 21 8.09 3.65 -7.00
CA LEU A 21 9.41 3.09 -7.35
C LEU A 21 9.52 2.77 -8.84
N LEU A 22 8.44 2.27 -9.44
CA LEU A 22 8.33 1.98 -10.86
C LEU A 22 7.55 3.10 -11.55
N PRO A 23 8.21 3.96 -12.35
CA PRO A 23 7.51 4.99 -13.10
C PRO A 23 6.70 4.35 -14.22
N MET A 24 5.37 4.33 -14.07
CA MET A 24 4.47 3.76 -15.05
C MET A 24 3.08 4.41 -15.00
N GLU A 25 2.40 4.41 -16.13
CA GLU A 25 0.99 4.76 -16.23
C GLU A 25 0.15 3.48 -16.08
N LEU A 26 -0.73 3.46 -15.08
CA LEU A 26 -1.49 2.26 -14.71
C LEU A 26 -2.38 1.74 -15.84
N GLU A 27 -3.00 2.64 -16.62
CA GLU A 27 -3.89 2.26 -17.73
C GLU A 27 -3.12 1.53 -18.84
N ASP A 28 -1.93 2.00 -19.19
CA ASP A 28 -1.06 1.40 -20.20
C ASP A 28 -0.56 0.01 -19.77
N PHE A 29 -0.19 -0.10 -18.50
CA PHE A 29 0.21 -1.38 -17.92
C PHE A 29 -0.94 -2.39 -17.94
N LEU A 30 -2.13 -2.03 -17.45
CA LEU A 30 -3.30 -2.91 -17.44
C LEU A 30 -3.71 -3.33 -18.86
N GLY A 31 -3.64 -2.41 -19.82
CA GLY A 31 -3.87 -2.75 -21.24
C GLY A 31 -2.92 -3.80 -21.78
N SER A 32 -1.62 -3.66 -21.46
CA SER A 32 -0.58 -4.62 -21.84
C SER A 32 -0.75 -5.97 -21.13
N TYR A 33 -1.06 -5.95 -19.84
CA TYR A 33 -1.35 -7.13 -19.04
C TYR A 33 -2.52 -7.95 -19.59
N PHE A 34 -3.67 -7.30 -19.83
CA PHE A 34 -4.85 -7.99 -20.36
C PHE A 34 -4.59 -8.58 -21.75
N LYS A 35 -3.88 -7.84 -22.59
CA LYS A 35 -3.51 -8.31 -23.94
C LYS A 35 -2.57 -9.52 -23.87
N ALA A 36 -1.61 -9.54 -22.95
CA ALA A 36 -0.66 -10.62 -22.80
C ALA A 36 -1.32 -11.88 -22.20
N LEU A 37 -2.22 -11.74 -21.22
CA LEU A 37 -2.90 -12.85 -20.57
C LEU A 37 -3.99 -13.49 -21.44
N ALA A 38 -4.67 -12.72 -22.29
CA ALA A 38 -5.82 -13.21 -23.08
C ALA A 38 -5.53 -14.48 -23.89
N PRO A 39 -4.42 -14.62 -24.63
CA PRO A 39 -4.09 -15.85 -25.36
C PRO A 39 -3.94 -17.07 -24.46
N CYS A 40 -3.42 -16.89 -23.25
CA CYS A 40 -3.22 -17.98 -22.29
C CYS A 40 -4.53 -18.59 -21.82
N ILE A 41 -5.60 -17.80 -21.75
CA ILE A 41 -6.93 -18.22 -21.33
C ILE A 41 -7.77 -18.70 -22.53
N ILE A 42 -7.81 -17.92 -23.60
CA ILE A 42 -8.67 -18.19 -24.77
C ILE A 42 -8.28 -19.48 -25.51
N ARG A 43 -7.00 -19.85 -25.51
CA ARG A 43 -6.54 -21.15 -26.08
C ARG A 43 -7.19 -22.38 -25.48
N HIS A 44 -7.77 -22.28 -24.29
CA HIS A 44 -8.51 -23.35 -23.62
C HIS A 44 -10.00 -23.38 -23.96
N GLY A 45 -10.46 -22.56 -24.90
CA GLY A 45 -11.83 -22.51 -25.38
C GLY A 45 -12.74 -21.53 -24.66
N VAL A 46 -12.19 -20.72 -23.76
CA VAL A 46 -12.91 -19.63 -23.09
C VAL A 46 -13.21 -18.51 -24.12
N SER A 47 -14.45 -18.01 -24.12
CA SER A 47 -14.80 -16.87 -24.96
C SER A 47 -14.10 -15.59 -24.49
N ALA A 48 -13.90 -14.63 -25.40
CA ALA A 48 -13.33 -13.32 -25.03
C ALA A 48 -14.25 -12.57 -24.03
N GLU A 49 -15.57 -12.78 -24.12
CA GLU A 49 -16.56 -12.20 -23.23
C GLU A 49 -16.43 -12.77 -21.82
N ASP A 50 -16.39 -14.10 -21.66
CA ASP A 50 -16.23 -14.77 -20.38
C ASP A 50 -14.88 -14.46 -19.74
N TYR A 51 -13.80 -14.42 -20.55
CA TYR A 51 -12.48 -14.00 -20.09
C TYR A 51 -12.51 -12.60 -19.47
N GLN A 52 -13.09 -11.63 -20.20
CA GLN A 52 -13.17 -10.25 -19.71
C GLN A 52 -14.08 -10.14 -18.49
N ALA A 53 -15.22 -10.85 -18.47
CA ALA A 53 -16.16 -10.85 -17.36
C ALA A 53 -15.51 -11.45 -16.10
N GLY A 54 -14.83 -12.58 -16.24
CA GLY A 54 -14.16 -13.27 -15.14
C GLY A 54 -13.01 -12.44 -14.56
N LEU A 55 -12.14 -11.89 -15.41
CA LEU A 55 -10.98 -11.11 -14.97
C LEU A 55 -11.40 -9.79 -14.33
N ASN A 56 -12.23 -8.99 -15.01
CA ASN A 56 -12.70 -7.71 -14.48
C ASN A 56 -13.57 -7.91 -13.23
N GLY A 57 -14.40 -8.97 -13.22
CA GLY A 57 -15.20 -9.35 -12.06
C GLY A 57 -14.34 -9.68 -10.86
N GLY A 58 -13.31 -10.51 -11.05
CA GLY A 58 -12.36 -10.89 -10.00
C GLY A 58 -11.59 -9.69 -9.43
N ILE A 59 -11.05 -8.81 -10.29
CA ILE A 59 -10.39 -7.58 -9.83
C ILE A 59 -11.36 -6.71 -9.03
N LYS A 60 -12.58 -6.51 -9.52
CA LYS A 60 -13.59 -5.73 -8.84
C LYS A 60 -14.01 -6.34 -7.50
N ALA A 61 -14.07 -7.67 -7.40
CA ALA A 61 -14.36 -8.36 -6.15
C ALA A 61 -13.27 -8.07 -5.10
N MET A 62 -11.99 -8.22 -5.48
CA MET A 62 -10.86 -7.87 -4.60
C MET A 62 -10.89 -6.42 -4.10
N MET A 63 -11.24 -5.47 -4.98
CA MET A 63 -11.25 -4.05 -4.63
C MET A 63 -12.41 -3.65 -3.69
N LYS A 64 -13.54 -4.37 -3.73
CA LYS A 64 -14.79 -3.92 -3.09
C LYS A 64 -15.20 -4.66 -1.85
N HIS A 65 -14.65 -5.86 -1.59
CA HIS A 65 -15.06 -6.64 -0.43
C HIS A 65 -14.67 -5.99 0.90
N ASP A 66 -15.42 -6.32 1.93
CA ASP A 66 -15.18 -5.94 3.32
C ASP A 66 -15.28 -7.17 4.24
N ASP A 67 -15.12 -8.36 3.68
CA ASP A 67 -15.08 -9.62 4.42
C ASP A 67 -13.63 -10.04 4.75
N ASP A 68 -13.48 -11.13 5.49
CA ASP A 68 -12.19 -11.59 6.04
C ASP A 68 -11.41 -12.51 5.11
N ARG A 69 -11.91 -12.75 3.90
CA ARG A 69 -11.24 -13.61 2.92
C ARG A 69 -10.04 -12.90 2.29
N THR A 70 -9.07 -13.70 1.86
CA THR A 70 -7.96 -13.19 1.07
C THR A 70 -8.43 -12.70 -0.30
N ASN A 71 -7.72 -11.75 -0.87
CA ASN A 71 -8.08 -11.17 -2.17
C ASN A 71 -8.09 -12.23 -3.27
N ASP A 72 -7.15 -13.19 -3.28
CA ASP A 72 -7.10 -14.28 -4.26
C ASP A 72 -8.32 -15.20 -4.17
N ALA A 73 -8.82 -15.51 -2.97
CA ALA A 73 -10.02 -16.33 -2.80
C ALA A 73 -11.24 -15.68 -3.47
N LEU A 74 -11.37 -14.37 -3.37
CA LEU A 74 -12.43 -13.59 -4.02
C LEU A 74 -12.24 -13.49 -5.53
N PHE A 75 -11.00 -13.34 -5.97
CA PHE A 75 -10.67 -13.38 -7.39
C PHE A 75 -11.11 -14.71 -8.01
N TRP A 76 -10.68 -15.83 -7.45
CA TRP A 76 -10.96 -17.16 -8.00
C TRP A 76 -12.45 -17.51 -7.98
N GLU A 77 -13.15 -17.21 -6.88
CA GLU A 77 -14.61 -17.42 -6.81
C GLU A 77 -15.33 -16.68 -7.94
N THR A 78 -14.98 -15.40 -8.15
CA THR A 78 -15.61 -14.59 -9.19
C THR A 78 -15.18 -15.01 -10.59
N PHE A 79 -13.91 -15.35 -10.79
CA PHE A 79 -13.40 -15.84 -12.06
C PHE A 79 -14.13 -17.12 -12.49
N TYR A 80 -14.31 -18.07 -11.58
CA TYR A 80 -15.02 -19.33 -11.83
C TYR A 80 -16.54 -19.18 -12.01
N ALA A 81 -17.12 -18.05 -11.68
CA ALA A 81 -18.50 -17.75 -12.04
C ALA A 81 -18.69 -17.45 -13.54
N HIS A 82 -17.61 -17.17 -14.26
CA HIS A 82 -17.61 -16.87 -15.70
C HIS A 82 -16.82 -17.89 -16.53
N VAL A 83 -15.82 -18.49 -15.94
CA VAL A 83 -14.91 -19.43 -16.61
C VAL A 83 -15.06 -20.81 -15.96
N ASP A 84 -15.43 -21.80 -16.75
CA ASP A 84 -15.60 -23.17 -16.27
C ASP A 84 -14.30 -23.72 -15.68
N PRO A 85 -14.28 -24.10 -14.38
CA PRO A 85 -13.09 -24.62 -13.71
C PRO A 85 -12.57 -25.93 -14.32
N ASP A 86 -13.43 -26.71 -15.01
CA ASP A 86 -13.06 -28.01 -15.59
C ASP A 86 -12.38 -27.89 -16.96
N MET A 87 -12.35 -26.70 -17.56
CA MET A 87 -11.70 -26.49 -18.88
C MET A 87 -10.17 -26.58 -18.82
N ALA A 88 -9.55 -26.19 -17.72
CA ALA A 88 -8.11 -26.24 -17.51
C ALA A 88 -7.75 -26.19 -16.01
N ASP A 89 -6.52 -26.56 -15.68
CA ASP A 89 -5.94 -26.16 -14.39
C ASP A 89 -5.56 -24.69 -14.41
N TRP A 90 -6.52 -23.82 -14.09
CA TRP A 90 -6.38 -22.39 -14.18
C TRP A 90 -5.26 -21.85 -13.30
N THR A 91 -5.04 -22.44 -12.12
CA THR A 91 -3.93 -22.06 -11.25
C THR A 91 -2.59 -22.25 -11.96
N SER A 92 -2.40 -23.40 -12.60
CA SER A 92 -1.19 -23.67 -13.40
C SER A 92 -1.09 -22.76 -14.62
N VAL A 93 -2.20 -22.44 -15.30
CA VAL A 93 -2.20 -21.53 -16.47
C VAL A 93 -1.75 -20.12 -16.07
N PHE A 94 -2.28 -19.57 -14.97
CA PHE A 94 -1.87 -18.27 -14.48
C PHE A 94 -0.44 -18.27 -13.95
N LEU A 95 -0.03 -19.33 -13.25
CA LEU A 95 1.35 -19.47 -12.79
C LEU A 95 2.33 -19.49 -13.95
N ASP A 96 2.08 -20.28 -15.00
CA ASP A 96 2.89 -20.32 -16.21
C ASP A 96 3.01 -18.96 -16.88
N PHE A 97 1.90 -18.24 -16.99
CA PHE A 97 1.88 -16.87 -17.51
C PHE A 97 2.77 -15.92 -16.68
N TYR A 98 2.62 -15.93 -15.36
CA TYR A 98 3.41 -15.04 -14.49
C TYR A 98 4.91 -15.40 -14.46
N GLU A 99 5.25 -16.67 -14.63
CA GLU A 99 6.66 -17.08 -14.68
C GLU A 99 7.34 -16.76 -16.01
N ASN A 100 6.63 -16.88 -17.15
CA ASN A 100 7.22 -16.85 -18.47
C ASN A 100 6.85 -15.64 -19.31
N ASP A 101 5.57 -15.26 -19.39
CA ASP A 101 5.10 -14.22 -20.33
C ASP A 101 5.00 -12.83 -19.69
N PHE A 102 4.61 -12.76 -18.41
CA PHE A 102 4.40 -11.49 -17.70
C PHE A 102 5.65 -10.63 -17.65
N GLY A 103 6.83 -11.24 -17.48
CA GLY A 103 8.11 -10.56 -17.40
C GLY A 103 8.40 -9.66 -18.61
N HIS A 104 7.90 -10.05 -19.80
CA HIS A 104 8.08 -9.31 -21.04
C HIS A 104 7.24 -8.03 -21.16
N ILE A 105 6.26 -7.84 -20.31
CA ILE A 105 5.46 -6.60 -20.28
C ILE A 105 6.35 -5.40 -19.90
N GLY A 106 7.37 -5.64 -19.10
CA GLY A 106 8.30 -4.61 -18.63
C GLY A 106 9.54 -4.38 -19.48
N ASP A 107 9.73 -5.10 -20.60
CA ASP A 107 10.95 -5.02 -21.40
C ASP A 107 11.32 -3.60 -21.86
N ASP A 108 10.32 -2.76 -22.11
CA ASP A 108 10.48 -1.37 -22.54
C ASP A 108 10.26 -0.35 -21.39
N MET A 109 10.07 -0.80 -20.15
CA MET A 109 9.85 0.13 -19.02
C MET A 109 11.20 0.67 -18.53
N PRO A 110 11.38 2.01 -18.52
CA PRO A 110 12.63 2.60 -18.04
C PRO A 110 12.69 2.52 -16.50
N ALA A 111 13.70 1.84 -15.97
CA ALA A 111 13.99 1.90 -14.53
C ALA A 111 14.41 3.33 -14.13
N ASN A 112 13.95 3.80 -12.97
CA ASN A 112 14.46 5.04 -12.39
C ASN A 112 15.61 4.71 -11.42
N PRO A 113 16.87 5.13 -11.71
CA PRO A 113 18.00 4.84 -10.84
C PRO A 113 17.84 5.33 -9.39
N ALA A 114 17.01 6.35 -9.18
CA ALA A 114 16.72 6.88 -7.85
C ALA A 114 15.97 5.85 -6.97
N ALA A 115 15.19 4.94 -7.55
CA ALA A 115 14.51 3.86 -6.82
C ALA A 115 15.53 2.96 -6.11
N ALA A 116 16.48 2.39 -6.87
CA ALA A 116 17.53 1.54 -6.32
C ALA A 116 18.43 2.32 -5.34
N ARG A 117 18.74 3.60 -5.62
CA ARG A 117 19.54 4.45 -4.75
C ARG A 117 18.86 4.65 -3.39
N ALA A 118 17.58 5.02 -3.37
CA ALA A 118 16.82 5.23 -2.14
C ALA A 118 16.68 3.93 -1.32
N VAL A 119 16.30 2.83 -1.97
CA VAL A 119 16.13 1.51 -1.31
C VAL A 119 17.46 1.04 -0.70
N ASN A 120 18.56 1.13 -1.45
CA ASN A 120 19.88 0.71 -0.96
C ASN A 120 20.38 1.61 0.17
N ALA A 121 20.14 2.92 0.11
CA ALA A 121 20.53 3.84 1.18
C ALA A 121 19.77 3.53 2.48
N LEU A 122 18.45 3.29 2.43
CA LEU A 122 17.66 2.89 3.60
C LEU A 122 18.15 1.57 4.20
N ARG A 123 18.41 0.57 3.36
CA ARG A 123 18.97 -0.72 3.82
C ARG A 123 20.34 -0.55 4.49
N ALA A 124 21.22 0.25 3.89
CA ALA A 124 22.54 0.53 4.46
C ALA A 124 22.47 1.22 5.83
N LYS A 125 21.40 2.01 6.06
CA LYS A 125 21.11 2.66 7.34
C LYS A 125 20.32 1.76 8.33
N GLY A 126 20.04 0.51 7.96
CA GLY A 126 19.38 -0.48 8.82
C GLY A 126 17.87 -0.36 8.90
N TYR A 127 17.22 0.37 7.99
CA TYR A 127 15.74 0.41 7.92
C TYR A 127 15.19 -0.87 7.30
N PRO A 128 14.33 -1.63 7.98
CA PRO A 128 13.51 -2.67 7.37
C PRO A 128 12.52 -2.05 6.39
N LEU A 129 12.35 -2.71 5.22
CA LEU A 129 11.47 -2.23 4.17
C LEU A 129 10.29 -3.19 3.97
N ALA A 130 9.10 -2.63 3.75
CA ALA A 130 7.93 -3.36 3.31
C ALA A 130 7.43 -2.76 1.99
N LEU A 131 7.07 -3.60 1.04
CA LEU A 131 6.38 -3.18 -0.17
C LEU A 131 4.88 -3.31 0.05
N THR A 132 4.22 -2.19 0.25
CA THR A 132 2.78 -2.08 0.51
C THR A 132 2.05 -1.60 -0.74
N THR A 133 2.20 -2.36 -1.83
CA THR A 133 1.52 -2.09 -3.12
C THR A 133 0.06 -2.55 -3.07
N MET A 134 -0.75 -2.17 -4.08
CA MET A 134 -2.11 -2.67 -4.24
C MET A 134 -2.12 -4.21 -4.35
N PRO A 135 -2.70 -4.95 -3.38
CA PRO A 135 -2.53 -6.39 -3.29
C PRO A 135 -3.54 -7.16 -4.17
N VAL A 136 -3.46 -6.98 -5.48
CA VAL A 136 -4.33 -7.62 -6.47
C VAL A 136 -3.57 -8.53 -7.44
N PHE A 137 -2.28 -8.76 -7.17
CA PHE A 137 -1.41 -9.62 -7.96
C PHE A 137 -0.69 -10.66 -7.09
N PRO A 138 -0.32 -11.83 -7.66
CA PRO A 138 0.53 -12.81 -6.99
C PRO A 138 1.96 -12.30 -6.84
N LEU A 139 2.71 -12.91 -5.91
CA LEU A 139 4.09 -12.51 -5.58
C LEU A 139 4.98 -12.41 -6.82
N ARG A 140 4.88 -13.35 -7.77
CA ARG A 140 5.73 -13.34 -8.98
C ARG A 140 5.49 -12.10 -9.83
N ALA A 141 4.25 -11.69 -10.02
CA ALA A 141 3.92 -10.46 -10.75
C ALA A 141 4.43 -9.20 -10.04
N VAL A 142 4.41 -9.19 -8.70
CA VAL A 142 4.94 -8.07 -7.92
C VAL A 142 6.47 -8.05 -8.02
N THR A 143 7.14 -9.18 -7.88
CA THR A 143 8.62 -9.24 -7.96
C THR A 143 9.14 -8.83 -9.34
N TRP A 144 8.47 -9.20 -10.44
CA TRP A 144 8.81 -8.70 -11.78
C TRP A 144 8.79 -7.17 -11.84
N ARG A 145 7.72 -6.55 -11.32
CA ARG A 145 7.61 -5.08 -11.33
C ARG A 145 8.67 -4.40 -10.46
N VAL A 146 9.06 -5.01 -9.34
CA VAL A 146 10.20 -4.55 -8.53
C VAL A 146 11.51 -4.64 -9.31
N GLU A 147 11.72 -5.74 -10.04
CA GLU A 147 12.89 -5.93 -10.91
C GLU A 147 12.90 -4.90 -12.06
N TRP A 148 11.75 -4.57 -12.67
CA TRP A 148 11.65 -3.51 -13.68
C TRP A 148 11.99 -2.13 -13.12
N ALA A 149 11.68 -1.87 -11.84
CA ALA A 149 12.11 -0.65 -11.17
C ALA A 149 13.63 -0.59 -10.90
N GLY A 150 14.39 -1.66 -11.22
CA GLY A 150 15.80 -1.77 -10.94
C GLY A 150 16.14 -2.08 -9.48
N VAL A 151 15.16 -2.57 -8.71
CA VAL A 151 15.27 -2.87 -7.29
C VAL A 151 15.32 -4.39 -7.08
N ASP A 152 16.11 -4.86 -6.12
CA ASP A 152 16.14 -6.26 -5.71
C ASP A 152 14.91 -6.55 -4.82
N PRO A 153 14.01 -7.49 -5.22
CA PRO A 153 12.87 -7.87 -4.38
C PRO A 153 13.25 -8.35 -2.97
N ALA A 154 14.45 -8.94 -2.81
CA ALA A 154 14.97 -9.34 -1.50
C ALA A 154 15.29 -8.16 -0.57
N ALA A 155 15.18 -6.92 -1.05
CA ALA A 155 15.28 -5.73 -0.21
C ALA A 155 14.10 -5.60 0.78
N PHE A 156 12.96 -6.20 0.45
CA PHE A 156 11.73 -6.06 1.23
C PHE A 156 11.51 -7.26 2.14
N ALA A 157 11.39 -7.02 3.43
CA ALA A 157 11.07 -8.06 4.42
C ALA A 157 9.59 -8.53 4.32
N ARG A 158 8.71 -7.69 3.75
CA ARG A 158 7.31 -8.00 3.43
C ARG A 158 6.97 -7.41 2.06
N ILE A 159 6.25 -8.17 1.27
CA ILE A 159 5.63 -7.74 0.00
C ILE A 159 4.15 -8.10 0.08
N THR A 160 3.25 -7.14 -0.09
CA THR A 160 1.81 -7.41 -0.14
C THR A 160 1.41 -7.99 -1.48
N THR A 161 0.60 -9.05 -1.42
CA THR A 161 0.10 -9.83 -2.55
C THR A 161 -1.36 -10.19 -2.32
N PHE A 162 -2.05 -10.68 -3.34
CA PHE A 162 -3.46 -11.02 -3.23
C PHE A 162 -3.74 -12.20 -2.28
N ASP A 163 -2.76 -13.09 -2.07
CA ASP A 163 -2.86 -14.29 -1.22
C ASP A 163 -2.43 -14.05 0.24
N ASN A 164 -1.77 -12.92 0.53
CA ASN A 164 -1.37 -12.55 1.89
C ASN A 164 -2.06 -11.30 2.43
N SER A 165 -3.11 -10.83 1.77
CA SER A 165 -3.87 -9.64 2.15
C SER A 165 -5.38 -9.89 2.09
N THR A 166 -6.08 -9.41 3.12
CA THR A 166 -7.54 -9.51 3.28
C THR A 166 -8.24 -8.17 3.03
N SER A 167 -7.52 -7.18 2.54
CA SER A 167 -8.01 -5.85 2.25
C SER A 167 -7.14 -5.17 1.21
N VAL A 168 -7.55 -3.99 0.76
CA VAL A 168 -6.88 -3.18 -0.27
C VAL A 168 -6.81 -1.71 0.13
N LYS A 169 -5.88 -0.93 -0.44
CA LYS A 169 -5.89 0.53 -0.34
C LYS A 169 -7.20 1.10 -0.92
N PRO A 170 -7.76 2.19 -0.38
CA PRO A 170 -7.29 2.99 0.75
C PRO A 170 -7.86 2.54 2.12
N LYS A 171 -8.39 1.33 2.24
CA LYS A 171 -9.06 0.86 3.47
C LYS A 171 -8.08 0.81 4.63
N LEU A 172 -8.47 1.31 5.79
CA LEU A 172 -7.63 1.31 6.99
C LEU A 172 -7.29 -0.12 7.46
N ALA A 173 -8.16 -1.10 7.21
CA ALA A 173 -7.91 -2.51 7.47
C ALA A 173 -6.64 -3.02 6.76
N TYR A 174 -6.38 -2.59 5.51
CA TYR A 174 -5.16 -2.92 4.78
C TYR A 174 -3.90 -2.42 5.51
N PHE A 175 -3.92 -1.19 5.98
CA PHE A 175 -2.78 -0.62 6.70
C PHE A 175 -2.62 -1.22 8.11
N ALA A 176 -3.73 -1.49 8.80
CA ALA A 176 -3.72 -2.20 10.09
C ALA A 176 -3.12 -3.61 9.97
N GLU A 177 -3.43 -4.35 8.89
CA GLU A 177 -2.84 -5.65 8.58
C GLU A 177 -1.31 -5.53 8.39
N ASN A 178 -0.83 -4.49 7.70
CA ASN A 178 0.59 -4.26 7.52
C ASN A 178 1.29 -3.82 8.81
N LEU A 179 0.65 -3.00 9.65
CA LEU A 179 1.17 -2.67 10.99
C LEU A 179 1.28 -3.91 11.88
N ALA A 180 0.26 -4.78 11.85
CA ALA A 180 0.32 -6.06 12.57
C ALA A 180 1.46 -6.95 12.06
N ALA A 181 1.71 -6.98 10.75
CA ALA A 181 2.81 -7.72 10.15
C ALA A 181 4.19 -7.20 10.57
N LEU A 182 4.32 -5.89 10.70
CA LEU A 182 5.54 -5.20 11.11
C LEU A 182 5.75 -5.23 12.63
N GLY A 183 4.71 -5.51 13.43
CA GLY A 183 4.74 -5.38 14.88
C GLY A 183 4.97 -3.94 15.34
N LEU A 184 4.43 -2.97 14.59
CA LEU A 184 4.63 -1.54 14.81
C LEU A 184 3.31 -0.79 14.96
N ARG A 185 3.40 0.44 15.44
CA ARG A 185 2.35 1.45 15.34
C ARG A 185 2.62 2.36 14.15
N GLY A 186 1.60 3.08 13.70
CA GLY A 186 1.73 3.99 12.56
C GLY A 186 2.80 5.07 12.76
N GLU A 187 2.89 5.63 13.97
CA GLU A 187 3.88 6.66 14.31
C GLU A 187 5.34 6.21 14.14
N ASP A 188 5.59 4.89 14.06
CA ASP A 188 6.91 4.30 13.83
C ASP A 188 7.24 4.12 12.33
N VAL A 189 6.28 4.40 11.43
CA VAL A 189 6.37 4.06 10.01
C VAL A 189 6.40 5.29 9.12
N LEU A 190 7.26 5.26 8.09
CA LEU A 190 7.18 6.16 6.95
C LEU A 190 6.50 5.44 5.79
N MET A 191 5.45 6.03 5.23
CA MET A 191 4.85 5.62 3.95
C MET A 191 5.42 6.44 2.81
N VAL A 192 5.88 5.79 1.75
CA VAL A 192 6.36 6.42 0.51
C VAL A 192 5.45 5.98 -0.62
N GLY A 193 4.74 6.91 -1.22
CA GLY A 193 3.76 6.61 -2.27
C GLY A 193 3.53 7.80 -3.19
N ASN A 194 2.70 7.64 -4.23
CA ASN A 194 2.39 8.68 -5.22
C ASN A 194 0.89 9.02 -5.30
N ASN A 195 0.04 8.32 -4.55
CA ASN A 195 -1.41 8.48 -4.61
C ASN A 195 -1.93 9.09 -3.30
N THR A 196 -2.46 10.32 -3.38
CA THR A 196 -2.91 11.08 -2.21
C THR A 196 -4.09 10.43 -1.49
N ARG A 197 -4.93 9.65 -2.19
CA ARG A 197 -6.04 8.93 -1.59
C ARG A 197 -5.62 7.57 -1.06
N GLU A 198 -4.85 6.80 -1.84
CA GLU A 198 -4.53 5.41 -1.49
C GLU A 198 -3.42 5.35 -0.46
N ASP A 199 -2.28 6.02 -0.70
CA ASP A 199 -1.10 5.91 0.15
C ASP A 199 -1.22 6.78 1.41
N LEU A 200 -1.70 8.01 1.26
CA LEU A 200 -1.81 8.93 2.39
C LEU A 200 -2.91 8.56 3.38
N SER A 201 -3.82 7.62 3.04
CA SER A 201 -4.76 7.06 4.02
C SER A 201 -4.05 6.39 5.20
N PHE A 202 -2.80 5.95 5.04
CA PHE A 202 -2.01 5.42 6.15
C PHE A 202 -1.76 6.45 7.27
N MET A 203 -1.76 7.73 6.94
CA MET A 203 -1.62 8.81 7.93
C MET A 203 -2.76 8.82 8.95
N GLN A 204 -3.94 8.28 8.62
CA GLN A 204 -5.06 8.14 9.55
C GLN A 204 -4.77 7.15 10.69
N LEU A 205 -3.79 6.25 10.50
CA LEU A 205 -3.25 5.39 11.55
C LEU A 205 -1.92 5.92 12.13
N GLY A 206 -1.63 7.20 11.95
CA GLY A 206 -0.49 7.88 12.53
C GLY A 206 0.82 7.79 11.74
N ALA A 207 0.86 7.12 10.59
CA ALA A 207 2.06 7.05 9.76
C ALA A 207 2.48 8.44 9.28
N ASP A 208 3.81 8.66 9.17
CA ASP A 208 4.33 9.79 8.39
C ASP A 208 4.37 9.41 6.91
N ALA A 209 4.43 10.41 6.02
CA ALA A 209 4.43 10.15 4.59
C ALA A 209 5.46 11.00 3.83
N TYR A 210 5.95 10.42 2.74
CA TYR A 210 6.62 11.14 1.66
C TYR A 210 5.88 10.88 0.35
N LEU A 211 5.35 11.93 -0.27
CA LEU A 211 4.60 11.84 -1.52
C LEU A 211 5.54 12.05 -2.70
N VAL A 212 5.76 10.99 -3.49
CA VAL A 212 6.55 11.04 -4.73
C VAL A 212 5.71 11.66 -5.84
N THR A 213 6.25 12.68 -6.52
CA THR A 213 5.48 13.50 -7.45
C THR A 213 5.71 13.19 -8.93
N ASP A 214 6.61 12.25 -9.27
CA ASP A 214 6.94 11.92 -10.67
C ASP A 214 5.72 11.40 -11.44
N CYS A 215 4.90 10.55 -10.82
CA CYS A 215 3.63 10.03 -11.35
C CYS A 215 2.51 10.28 -10.32
N LEU A 216 2.36 11.54 -9.89
CA LEU A 216 1.39 11.92 -8.87
C LEU A 216 -0.04 11.64 -9.29
N ILE A 217 -0.79 10.94 -8.43
CA ILE A 217 -2.24 10.73 -8.54
C ILE A 217 -2.92 11.46 -7.38
N ASP A 218 -3.65 12.53 -7.69
CA ASP A 218 -4.32 13.36 -6.68
C ASP A 218 -5.83 13.49 -6.96
N PRO A 219 -6.64 12.45 -6.66
CA PRO A 219 -8.07 12.48 -6.90
C PRO A 219 -8.87 13.27 -5.86
N VAL A 220 -8.20 13.78 -4.81
CA VAL A 220 -8.87 14.45 -3.66
C VAL A 220 -8.45 15.91 -3.48
N GLU A 221 -7.62 16.44 -4.38
CA GLU A 221 -7.09 17.82 -4.32
C GLU A 221 -6.40 18.08 -2.95
N PHE A 222 -5.46 17.17 -2.60
CA PHE A 222 -4.79 17.17 -1.32
C PHE A 222 -3.88 18.40 -1.16
N ASP A 223 -3.81 18.97 0.06
CA ASP A 223 -2.86 20.03 0.36
C ASP A 223 -1.42 19.47 0.45
N LEU A 224 -0.69 19.52 -0.65
CA LEU A 224 0.67 18.97 -0.77
C LEU A 224 1.65 19.62 0.22
N GLU A 225 1.42 20.89 0.62
CA GLU A 225 2.26 21.56 1.61
C GLU A 225 2.13 20.98 3.03
N SER A 226 1.08 20.17 3.27
CA SER A 226 0.84 19.49 4.55
C SER A 226 1.63 18.19 4.72
N VAL A 227 2.26 17.68 3.67
CA VAL A 227 3.03 16.43 3.65
C VAL A 227 4.41 16.67 3.01
N ARG A 228 5.40 15.87 3.41
CA ARG A 228 6.69 15.89 2.72
C ARG A 228 6.52 15.33 1.31
N HIS A 229 6.96 16.06 0.29
CA HIS A 229 6.79 15.67 -1.11
C HIS A 229 7.98 16.08 -1.97
N GLY A 230 8.09 15.47 -3.14
CA GLY A 230 9.11 15.76 -4.15
C GLY A 230 9.29 14.63 -5.13
N SER A 231 10.20 14.78 -6.09
CA SER A 231 10.53 13.71 -7.02
C SER A 231 11.19 12.53 -6.30
N LEU A 232 11.21 11.36 -6.93
CA LEU A 232 11.92 10.18 -6.40
C LEU A 232 13.43 10.45 -6.24
N GLU A 233 14.02 11.28 -7.09
CA GLU A 233 15.40 11.76 -6.95
C GLU A 233 15.58 12.59 -5.66
N GLN A 234 14.67 13.52 -5.40
CA GLN A 234 14.69 14.32 -4.16
C GLN A 234 14.43 13.46 -2.92
N PHE A 235 13.58 12.45 -3.04
CA PHE A 235 13.39 11.45 -1.97
C PHE A 235 14.70 10.71 -1.67
N ALA A 236 15.42 10.24 -2.70
CA ALA A 236 16.69 9.56 -2.52
C ALA A 236 17.74 10.47 -1.84
N ASP A 237 17.83 11.76 -2.23
CA ASP A 237 18.70 12.74 -1.58
C ASP A 237 18.34 12.92 -0.10
N TRP A 238 17.03 13.00 0.20
CA TRP A 238 16.55 13.12 1.57
C TRP A 238 16.86 11.88 2.41
N VAL A 239 16.69 10.69 1.85
CA VAL A 239 17.03 9.40 2.49
C VAL A 239 18.51 9.31 2.83
N GLU A 240 19.39 9.78 1.94
CA GLU A 240 20.84 9.81 2.19
C GLU A 240 21.22 10.69 3.38
N ALA A 241 20.41 11.71 3.68
CA ALA A 241 20.60 12.60 4.83
C ALA A 241 19.94 12.07 6.12
N LEU A 242 19.08 11.04 6.07
CA LEU A 242 18.51 10.44 7.28
C LEU A 242 19.57 9.83 8.21
N PRO A 243 19.35 9.79 9.52
CA PRO A 243 20.20 9.02 10.43
C PRO A 243 20.07 7.52 10.19
N ASP A 244 20.97 6.73 10.77
CA ASP A 244 20.79 5.28 10.85
C ASP A 244 19.57 4.93 11.70
N CYS A 245 18.92 3.79 11.40
CA CYS A 245 17.78 3.31 12.15
C CYS A 245 18.23 2.76 13.51
N GLU A 246 17.93 3.49 14.60
CA GLU A 246 18.36 3.10 15.93
C GLU A 246 17.58 1.93 16.53
N ASN A 247 16.31 1.77 16.13
CA ASN A 247 15.39 0.76 16.66
C ASN A 247 14.57 0.11 15.55
N PRO A 248 15.20 -0.69 14.67
CA PRO A 248 14.51 -1.31 13.54
C PRO A 248 13.44 -2.30 14.01
N ALA A 249 12.37 -2.43 13.23
CA ALA A 249 11.39 -3.49 13.40
C ALA A 249 12.09 -4.86 13.27
N THR A 250 11.71 -5.79 14.14
CA THR A 250 12.18 -7.18 14.12
C THR A 250 10.98 -8.12 13.95
N ASP A 251 11.22 -9.36 13.58
CA ASP A 251 10.20 -10.41 13.46
C ASP A 251 9.06 -10.06 12.49
N ILE A 252 9.40 -9.32 11.41
CA ILE A 252 8.46 -8.95 10.36
C ILE A 252 7.91 -10.21 9.68
N ARG A 253 6.59 -10.31 9.59
CA ARG A 253 5.89 -11.46 9.03
C ARG A 253 5.56 -11.24 7.56
N PRO A 254 6.12 -12.04 6.62
CA PRO A 254 5.87 -11.87 5.18
C PRO A 254 4.51 -12.44 4.74
N GLY A 255 3.93 -13.38 5.48
CA GLY A 255 2.71 -14.10 5.13
C GLY A 255 1.43 -13.39 5.56
N LEU A 256 0.31 -14.12 5.41
CA LEU A 256 -1.01 -13.69 5.83
C LEU A 256 -1.05 -13.42 7.34
N ILE A 257 -1.69 -12.32 7.71
CA ILE A 257 -1.92 -11.93 9.10
C ILE A 257 -3.31 -12.41 9.52
N PRO A 258 -3.47 -13.02 10.72
CA PRO A 258 -4.79 -13.32 11.24
C PRO A 258 -5.68 -12.08 11.33
N VAL A 259 -6.92 -12.22 10.89
CA VAL A 259 -7.90 -11.11 10.84
C VAL A 259 -8.11 -10.49 12.23
N GLU A 260 -8.10 -11.31 13.27
CA GLU A 260 -8.24 -10.86 14.64
C GLU A 260 -7.10 -9.92 15.08
N GLU A 261 -5.87 -10.14 14.57
CA GLU A 261 -4.73 -9.27 14.85
C GLU A 261 -4.84 -7.94 14.08
N ARG A 262 -5.24 -7.99 12.80
CA ARG A 262 -5.56 -6.82 11.98
C ARG A 262 -6.60 -5.95 12.67
N ASP A 263 -7.71 -6.56 13.09
CA ASP A 263 -8.84 -5.86 13.69
C ASP A 263 -8.49 -5.30 15.07
N ALA A 264 -7.66 -6.00 15.85
CA ALA A 264 -7.18 -5.48 17.12
C ALA A 264 -6.31 -4.23 16.94
N VAL A 265 -5.44 -4.21 15.91
CA VAL A 265 -4.66 -3.01 15.55
C VAL A 265 -5.60 -1.88 15.15
N LEU A 266 -6.54 -2.12 14.22
CA LEU A 266 -7.48 -1.11 13.76
C LEU A 266 -8.32 -0.53 14.90
N ALA A 267 -8.88 -1.38 15.76
CA ALA A 267 -9.69 -0.97 16.90
C ALA A 267 -8.91 -0.07 17.87
N SER A 268 -7.60 -0.30 18.05
CA SER A 268 -6.77 0.51 18.94
C SER A 268 -6.72 1.99 18.53
N TYR A 269 -6.74 2.27 17.22
CA TYR A 269 -6.75 3.64 16.68
C TYR A 269 -8.14 4.28 16.79
N LEU A 270 -9.20 3.55 16.46
CA LEU A 270 -10.59 4.04 16.57
C LEU A 270 -10.97 4.38 18.02
N ASP A 271 -10.53 3.57 18.98
CA ASP A 271 -10.74 3.82 20.41
C ASP A 271 -9.96 5.06 20.90
N GLU A 272 -8.74 5.28 20.39
CA GLU A 272 -7.94 6.46 20.71
C GLU A 272 -8.57 7.74 20.13
N GLU A 273 -9.08 7.70 18.90
CA GLU A 273 -9.76 8.82 18.25
C GLU A 273 -11.04 9.20 19.05
N ALA A 274 -11.87 8.23 19.40
CA ALA A 274 -13.06 8.45 20.21
C ALA A 274 -12.73 9.07 21.59
N ARG A 275 -11.68 8.61 22.24
CA ARG A 275 -11.22 9.19 23.53
C ARG A 275 -10.68 10.61 23.37
N ALA A 276 -9.99 10.91 22.26
CA ALA A 276 -9.50 12.26 21.96
C ALA A 276 -10.66 13.23 21.70
N GLU A 277 -11.68 12.81 20.96
CA GLU A 277 -12.88 13.59 20.72
C GLU A 277 -13.65 13.87 22.03
N ASP A 278 -13.85 12.87 22.89
CA ASP A 278 -14.50 13.01 24.19
C ASP A 278 -13.72 13.97 25.10
N ALA A 279 -12.38 13.87 25.11
CA ALA A 279 -11.51 14.76 25.89
C ALA A 279 -11.59 16.22 25.38
N ALA A 280 -11.60 16.41 24.05
CA ALA A 280 -11.75 17.74 23.45
C ALA A 280 -13.12 18.36 23.72
N ALA A 281 -14.19 17.56 23.66
CA ALA A 281 -15.54 17.97 24.01
C ALA A 281 -15.67 18.34 25.51
N GLY A 282 -15.03 17.54 26.40
CA GLY A 282 -14.96 17.82 27.84
C GLY A 282 -14.19 19.11 28.16
N ALA A 283 -13.07 19.35 27.47
CA ALA A 283 -12.28 20.58 27.64
C ALA A 283 -13.04 21.83 27.16
N ALA A 284 -13.76 21.73 26.03
CA ALA A 284 -14.61 22.81 25.53
C ALA A 284 -15.76 23.13 26.50
N HIS A 285 -16.30 22.12 27.16
CA HIS A 285 -17.39 22.30 28.15
C HIS A 285 -16.86 22.96 29.45
N LEU A 286 -15.65 22.60 29.91
CA LEU A 286 -15.02 23.25 31.08
C LEU A 286 -14.64 24.71 30.79
N GLY A 287 -14.11 25.02 29.61
CA GLY A 287 -13.81 26.40 29.20
C GLY A 287 -15.03 27.31 29.08
N ALA A 288 -16.23 26.75 28.84
CA ALA A 288 -17.47 27.47 28.83
C ALA A 288 -17.96 27.88 30.25
N TYR A 289 -17.60 27.13 31.30
CA TYR A 289 -17.91 27.44 32.70
C TYR A 289 -16.98 28.52 33.27
N ASP A 290 -15.71 28.56 32.91
CA ASP A 290 -14.75 29.58 33.35
C ASP A 290 -15.14 30.98 32.83
N ASN A 291 -15.71 31.10 31.64
CA ASN A 291 -16.18 32.37 31.08
C ASN A 291 -17.47 32.89 31.72
N VAL A 292 -18.24 32.09 32.48
CA VAL A 292 -19.45 32.51 33.18
C VAL A 292 -19.13 33.02 34.59
N ALA A 293 -18.04 32.57 35.21
CA ALA A 293 -17.64 32.99 36.54
C ALA A 293 -17.02 34.39 36.58
N ASP A 294 -16.51 34.94 35.46
CA ASP A 294 -15.85 36.24 35.37
C ASP A 294 -16.83 37.38 34.97
N ALA A 295 -18.11 37.07 34.68
CA ALA A 295 -19.11 38.06 34.26
C ALA A 295 -20.05 38.54 35.40
N GLY A 296 -19.71 38.29 36.65
CA GLY A 296 -20.60 38.44 37.80
C GLY A 296 -20.11 39.35 38.93
N VAL A 297 -19.24 40.37 38.70
CA VAL A 297 -18.93 41.43 39.70
C VAL A 297 -18.71 42.77 39.00
N GLU A 298 -19.76 43.51 38.70
CA GLU A 298 -19.73 44.99 38.66
C GLU A 298 -21.05 45.47 39.28
N ASP A 299 -20.92 45.99 40.49
CA ASP A 299 -21.88 46.96 41.13
C ASP A 299 -21.65 48.37 40.60
#